data_fd0cc39eea9240c6910235a8be571fa2
#
_entry.id   fd0cc39eea9240c6910235a8be571fa2
#
_cell.length_a   1.000
_cell.length_b   1.000
_cell.length_c   1.000
_cell.angle_alpha   90.00
_cell.angle_beta   90.00
_cell.angle_gamma   90.00
#
_symmetry.space_group_name_H-M   'P 1'
#
loop_
_entity.id
_entity.type
_entity.pdbx_description
1 polymer ?
#
loop_
_entity_poly.entity_id
_entity_poly.type
_entity_poly.pdbx_seq_one_letter_code
_entity_poly.pdbx_strand_id
1 'polypeptide(L)' 'MPPLQFTLTGDFVELHNLLKLMGLADSGGAAKARVAMGDVTVDGKVELRKTCKIRAGQKVQLDGQIIRVRAPE' A
#
# COMPACT_ATOMS: atom_id res chain seq x y z
N MET A 1 14.22 9.98 2.20
CA MET A 1 13.97 9.52 0.83
C MET A 1 12.65 10.10 0.34
N PRO A 2 12.55 10.43 -0.95
CA PRO A 2 11.26 10.91 -1.45
C PRO A 2 10.21 9.81 -1.37
N PRO A 3 8.94 10.18 -1.20
CA PRO A 3 7.88 9.19 -1.17
C PRO A 3 7.73 8.51 -2.54
N LEU A 4 7.35 7.24 -2.50
CA LEU A 4 7.01 6.50 -3.70
C LEU A 4 5.63 6.96 -4.19
N GLN A 5 5.39 6.83 -5.47
CA GLN A 5 4.09 7.18 -6.06
C GLN A 5 3.56 6.01 -6.85
N PHE A 6 2.27 5.76 -6.70
CA PHE A 6 1.57 4.74 -7.47
C PHE A 6 0.35 5.37 -8.14
N THR A 7 0.31 5.30 -9.47
CA THR A 7 -0.83 5.81 -10.25
C THR A 7 -1.81 4.67 -10.47
N LEU A 8 -3.05 4.86 -10.01
CA LEU A 8 -4.10 3.87 -10.20
C LEU A 8 -4.43 3.67 -11.67
N THR A 9 -4.84 2.45 -12.02
CA THR A 9 -5.37 2.14 -13.36
C THR A 9 -6.88 2.00 -13.33
N GLY A 10 -7.49 2.11 -12.15
CA GLY A 10 -8.93 2.02 -11.93
C GLY A 10 -9.29 2.78 -10.67
N ASP A 11 -10.37 2.37 -10.02
CA ASP A 11 -10.89 3.09 -8.85
C ASP A 11 -10.06 2.85 -7.58
N PHE A 12 -9.37 1.73 -7.49
CA PHE A 12 -8.61 1.36 -6.30
C PHE A 12 -7.58 0.30 -6.62
N VAL A 13 -6.70 0.04 -5.64
CA VAL A 13 -5.80 -1.11 -5.64
C VAL A 13 -5.90 -1.75 -4.24
N GLU A 14 -5.84 -3.08 -4.18
CA GLU A 14 -5.84 -3.77 -2.89
C GLU A 14 -4.48 -3.57 -2.18
N LEU A 15 -4.52 -3.41 -0.86
CA LEU A 15 -3.33 -3.05 -0.08
C LEU A 15 -2.16 -4.01 -0.30
N HIS A 16 -2.39 -5.33 -0.18
CA HIS A 16 -1.31 -6.30 -0.35
C HIS A 16 -0.71 -6.25 -1.75
N ASN A 17 -1.56 -6.02 -2.75
CA ASN A 17 -1.12 -5.93 -4.14
C ASN A 17 -0.27 -4.66 -4.37
N LEU A 18 -0.68 -3.54 -3.77
CA LEU A 18 0.10 -2.31 -3.84
C LEU A 18 1.51 -2.50 -3.27
N LEU A 19 1.63 -3.16 -2.12
CA LEU A 19 2.93 -3.40 -1.50
C LEU A 19 3.82 -4.25 -2.41
N LYS A 20 3.26 -5.27 -3.03
CA LYS A 20 3.99 -6.13 -3.97
C LYS A 20 4.44 -5.33 -5.20
N LEU A 21 3.52 -4.57 -5.81
CA LEU A 21 3.82 -3.80 -7.01
C LEU A 21 4.89 -2.73 -6.77
N MET A 22 4.93 -2.17 -5.57
CA MET A 22 5.92 -1.15 -5.22
C MET A 22 7.24 -1.72 -4.74
N GLY A 23 7.38 -3.06 -4.72
CA GLY A 23 8.62 -3.70 -4.33
C GLY A 23 8.88 -3.71 -2.83
N LEU A 24 7.89 -3.41 -2.00
CA LEU A 24 8.02 -3.41 -0.55
C LEU A 24 7.80 -4.79 0.05
N ALA A 25 7.35 -5.75 -0.76
CA ALA A 25 7.21 -7.14 -0.37
C ALA A 25 7.57 -8.01 -1.58
N ASP A 26 8.21 -9.15 -1.32
CA ASP A 26 8.72 -10.03 -2.39
C ASP A 26 7.60 -10.77 -3.12
N SER A 27 6.45 -10.92 -2.47
CA SER A 27 5.33 -11.67 -3.03
C SER A 27 4.04 -11.20 -2.39
N GLY A 28 2.91 -11.62 -2.98
CA GLY A 28 1.59 -11.35 -2.39
C GLY A 28 1.46 -11.96 -0.99
N GLY A 29 2.02 -13.17 -0.78
CA GLY A 29 2.01 -13.80 0.53
C GLY A 29 2.82 -13.05 1.57
N ALA A 30 4.00 -12.55 1.19
CA ALA A 30 4.82 -11.73 2.08
C ALA A 30 4.10 -10.42 2.41
N ALA A 31 3.45 -9.79 1.44
CA ALA A 31 2.69 -8.56 1.66
C ALA A 31 1.54 -8.80 2.64
N LYS A 32 0.80 -9.89 2.46
CA LYS A 32 -0.32 -10.24 3.35
C LYS A 32 0.17 -10.45 4.79
N ALA A 33 1.31 -11.10 4.96
CA ALA A 33 1.90 -11.32 6.27
C ALA A 33 2.25 -9.99 6.95
N ARG A 34 2.84 -9.05 6.23
CA ARG A 34 3.21 -7.74 6.79
C ARG A 34 1.97 -6.96 7.24
N VAL A 35 0.90 -7.02 6.46
CA VAL A 35 -0.37 -6.38 6.84
C VAL A 35 -0.92 -7.01 8.11
N ALA A 36 -0.93 -8.34 8.17
CA ALA A 36 -1.47 -9.06 9.33
C ALA A 36 -0.67 -8.79 10.61
N MET A 37 0.62 -8.51 10.49
CA MET A 37 1.49 -8.20 11.62
C MET A 37 1.29 -6.77 12.16
N GLY A 38 0.52 -5.94 11.47
CA GLY A 38 0.31 -4.55 11.88
C GLY A 38 1.43 -3.60 11.47
N ASP A 39 2.26 -4.01 10.51
CA ASP A 39 3.41 -3.21 10.07
C ASP A 39 3.04 -2.10 9.08
N VAL A 40 1.82 -2.13 8.55
CA VAL A 40 1.38 -1.24 7.47
C VAL A 40 0.37 -0.25 8.00
N THR A 41 0.57 1.03 7.68
CA THR A 41 -0.41 2.08 8.00
C THR A 41 -1.00 2.67 6.74
N VAL A 42 -2.27 3.06 6.82
CA VAL A 42 -2.97 3.78 5.75
C VAL A 42 -3.47 5.09 6.36
N ASP A 43 -3.03 6.20 5.81
CA ASP A 43 -3.35 7.54 6.32
C ASP A 43 -3.02 7.68 7.81
N GLY A 44 -1.92 7.06 8.23
CA GLY A 44 -1.43 7.14 9.61
C GLY A 44 -2.05 6.15 10.58
N LYS A 45 -2.95 5.30 10.13
CA LYS A 45 -3.61 4.29 10.99
C LYS A 45 -3.22 2.90 10.56
N VAL A 46 -2.94 2.01 11.52
CA VAL A 46 -2.64 0.61 11.23
C VAL A 46 -3.83 -0.02 10.50
N GLU A 47 -3.55 -0.66 9.37
CA GLU A 47 -4.55 -1.37 8.59
C GLU A 47 -4.22 -2.86 8.60
N LEU A 48 -5.14 -3.68 9.11
CA LEU A 48 -4.93 -5.13 9.23
C LEU A 48 -5.61 -5.92 8.10
N ARG A 49 -6.39 -5.25 7.26
CA ARG A 49 -7.09 -5.91 6.15
C ARG A 49 -6.21 -5.91 4.91
N LYS A 50 -5.73 -7.08 4.53
CA LYS A 50 -4.85 -7.24 3.35
C LYS A 50 -5.52 -6.82 2.05
N THR A 51 -6.85 -6.95 1.98
CA THR A 51 -7.64 -6.60 0.79
C THR A 51 -8.27 -5.21 0.90
N CYS A 52 -7.84 -4.39 1.85
CA CYS A 52 -8.32 -3.02 1.97
C CYS A 52 -8.14 -2.29 0.63
N LYS A 53 -9.19 -1.64 0.17
CA LYS A 53 -9.18 -0.90 -1.10
C LYS A 53 -8.52 0.46 -0.89
N ILE A 54 -7.37 0.65 -1.52
CA ILE A 54 -6.62 1.90 -1.46
C ILE A 54 -7.00 2.75 -2.67
N ARG A 55 -7.45 3.97 -2.39
CA ARG A 55 -7.95 4.89 -3.41
C ARG A 55 -7.04 6.09 -3.57
N ALA A 56 -7.29 6.88 -4.59
CA ALA A 56 -6.52 8.09 -4.84
C ALA A 56 -6.56 9.03 -3.62
N GLY A 57 -5.45 9.66 -3.33
CA GLY A 57 -5.30 10.57 -2.21
C GLY A 57 -4.90 9.91 -0.91
N GLN A 58 -4.89 8.59 -0.84
CA GLN A 58 -4.46 7.88 0.36
C GLN A 58 -2.95 7.68 0.36
N LYS A 59 -2.40 7.50 1.56
CA LYS A 59 -0.98 7.32 1.79
C LYS A 59 -0.78 6.02 2.56
N VAL A 60 0.10 5.16 2.04
CA VAL A 60 0.43 3.87 2.66
C VAL A 60 1.88 3.91 3.11
N GLN A 61 2.14 3.43 4.33
CA GLN A 61 3.49 3.46 4.88
C GLN A 61 3.88 2.09 5.42
N LEU A 62 5.11 1.67 5.11
CA LEU A 62 5.70 0.43 5.57
C LEU A 62 7.21 0.60 5.63
N ASP A 63 7.81 0.21 6.77
CA ASP A 63 9.27 0.25 6.97
C ASP A 63 9.90 1.60 6.64
N GLY A 64 9.21 2.69 6.98
CA GLY A 64 9.70 4.04 6.71
C GLY A 64 9.51 4.50 5.26
N GLN A 65 9.00 3.63 4.39
CA GLN A 65 8.68 3.99 3.01
C GLN A 65 7.23 4.49 2.95
N ILE A 66 7.01 5.56 2.22
CA ILE A 66 5.68 6.14 2.04
C ILE A 66 5.29 6.01 0.57
N ILE A 67 4.09 5.47 0.32
CA ILE A 67 3.52 5.38 -1.03
C ILE A 67 2.36 6.36 -1.11
N ARG A 68 2.42 7.29 -2.04
CA ARG A 68 1.31 8.19 -2.34
C ARG A 68 0.54 7.62 -3.52
N VAL A 69 -0.77 7.42 -3.33
CA VAL A 69 -1.63 6.83 -4.37
C VAL A 69 -2.31 7.96 -5.13
N ARG A 70 -2.17 7.93 -6.45
CA ARG A 70 -2.67 8.98 -7.35
C ARG A 70 -3.81 8.45 -8.21
N ALA A 71 -4.72 9.36 -8.58
CA ALA A 71 -5.80 9.04 -9.49
C ALA A 71 -5.25 8.63 -10.86
N PRO A 72 -6.00 7.86 -11.67
CA PRO A 72 -5.61 7.54 -13.04
C PRO A 72 -5.43 8.81 -13.86
N GLU A 73 -4.45 8.78 -14.74
CA GLU A 73 -4.20 9.88 -15.67
C GLU A 73 -5.10 9.80 -16.90
#